data_7857e8cd234e71e9ec779ec507a9816e
#
_entry.id   7857e8cd234e71e9ec779ec507a9816e
#
_cell.length_a   1.000
_cell.length_b   1.000
_cell.length_c   1.000
_cell.angle_alpha   90.00
_cell.angle_beta   90.00
_cell.angle_gamma   90.00
#
_symmetry.space_group_name_H-M   'P 1'
#
loop_
_entity.id
_entity.type
_entity.pdbx_description
1 polymer ?
#
loop_
_entity_poly.entity_id
_entity_poly.type
_entity_poly.pdbx_seq_one_letter_code
_entity_poly.pdbx_strand_id
1 'polypeptide(L)' 'MIKTYKIEVDCAACALKCENAIKKLEEVKDCNINFMTQKMLLDAEDPDSILKKVLKTARKIEPDFDILD' A
#
# COMPACT_ATOMS: atom_id res chain seq x y z
N MET A 1 8.85 11.73 1.52
CA MET A 1 7.61 12.30 2.05
C MET A 1 6.67 11.16 2.46
N ILE A 2 6.24 11.17 3.71
CA ILE A 2 5.37 10.11 4.23
C ILE A 2 3.92 10.60 4.22
N LYS A 3 3.03 9.78 3.70
CA LYS A 3 1.61 10.07 3.67
C LYS A 3 0.81 8.85 4.10
N THR A 4 -0.26 9.06 4.84
CA THR A 4 -1.13 7.98 5.32
C THR A 4 -2.41 7.94 4.50
N TYR A 5 -2.78 6.74 4.08
CA TYR A 5 -3.99 6.51 3.30
C TYR A 5 -4.89 5.51 4.01
N LYS A 6 -6.19 5.70 3.87
CA LYS A 6 -7.15 4.68 4.28
C LYS A 6 -7.21 3.60 3.21
N ILE A 7 -7.19 2.36 3.64
CA ILE A 7 -7.20 1.22 2.74
C ILE A 7 -8.24 0.21 3.19
N GLU A 8 -8.52 -0.74 2.31
CA GLU A 8 -9.38 -1.88 2.62
C GLU A 8 -8.65 -3.16 2.25
N VAL A 9 -8.44 -4.03 3.22
CA VAL A 9 -7.79 -5.32 3.04
C VAL A 9 -8.38 -6.32 4.02
N ASP A 10 -8.68 -7.53 3.55
CA ASP A 10 -9.43 -8.52 4.33
C ASP A 10 -8.56 -9.52 5.09
N CYS A 11 -7.28 -9.56 4.84
CA CYS A 11 -6.40 -10.60 5.38
C CYS A 11 -5.09 -9.99 5.86
N ALA A 12 -4.72 -10.30 7.11
CA ALA A 12 -3.47 -9.80 7.67
C ALA A 12 -2.24 -10.29 6.91
N ALA A 13 -2.23 -11.56 6.50
CA ALA A 13 -1.13 -12.11 5.72
C ALA A 13 -1.06 -11.45 4.33
N CYS A 14 -2.21 -11.17 3.73
CA CYS A 14 -2.28 -10.47 2.45
C CYS A 14 -1.76 -9.04 2.60
N ALA A 15 -2.11 -8.37 3.69
CA ALA A 15 -1.61 -7.02 3.97
C ALA A 15 -0.08 -7.00 4.02
N LEU A 16 0.53 -7.97 4.68
CA LEU A 16 1.99 -8.07 4.76
C LEU A 16 2.61 -8.34 3.39
N LYS A 17 2.01 -9.22 2.61
CA LYS A 17 2.49 -9.50 1.24
C LYS A 17 2.39 -8.27 0.34
N CYS A 18 1.30 -7.54 0.44
CA CYS A 18 1.11 -6.29 -0.31
C CYS A 18 2.17 -5.25 0.10
N GLU A 19 2.40 -5.11 1.39
CA GLU A 19 3.42 -4.19 1.90
C GLU A 19 4.79 -4.53 1.32
N ASN A 20 5.19 -5.79 1.36
CA ASN A 20 6.48 -6.22 0.84
C ASN A 20 6.60 -5.99 -0.66
N ALA A 21 5.54 -6.24 -1.41
CA ALA A 21 5.53 -6.01 -2.86
C ALA A 21 5.65 -4.52 -3.19
N ILE A 22 4.96 -3.67 -2.45
CA ILE A 22 5.00 -2.22 -2.66
C ILE A 22 6.40 -1.67 -2.33
N LYS A 23 7.04 -2.19 -1.27
CA LYS A 23 8.40 -1.80 -0.91
C LYS A 23 9.43 -2.07 -2.01
N LYS A 24 9.15 -3.01 -2.90
CA LYS A 24 10.05 -3.33 -4.01
C LYS A 24 10.00 -2.34 -5.16
N LEU A 25 9.02 -1.46 -5.17
CA LEU A 25 8.91 -0.43 -6.21
C LEU A 25 10.01 0.61 -6.03
N GLU A 26 10.65 1.00 -7.12
CA GLU A 26 11.75 1.97 -7.07
C GLU A 26 11.31 3.32 -6.52
N GLU A 27 10.08 3.71 -6.80
CA GLU A 27 9.52 4.99 -6.38
C GLU A 27 9.18 5.02 -4.89
N VAL A 28 9.11 3.86 -4.24
CA VAL A 28 8.75 3.73 -2.85
C VAL A 28 9.99 3.58 -1.99
N LYS A 29 10.17 4.50 -1.03
CA LYS A 29 11.26 4.43 -0.06
C LYS A 29 10.92 3.47 1.07
N ASP A 30 9.66 3.49 1.51
CA ASP A 30 9.18 2.60 2.56
C ASP A 30 7.66 2.50 2.49
N CYS A 31 7.11 1.43 3.05
CA CYS A 31 5.68 1.23 3.11
C CYS A 31 5.35 0.41 4.35
N ASN A 32 4.29 0.82 5.05
CA ASN A 32 3.79 0.10 6.20
C ASN A 32 2.28 0.00 6.10
N ILE A 33 1.76 -1.22 6.08
CA ILE A 33 0.32 -1.46 6.04
C ILE A 33 -0.10 -2.02 7.39
N ASN A 34 -1.01 -1.32 8.07
CA ASN A 34 -1.55 -1.75 9.34
C ASN A 34 -2.94 -2.34 9.11
N PHE A 35 -3.05 -3.66 9.26
CA PHE A 35 -4.30 -4.37 9.07
C PHE A 35 -5.35 -3.98 10.13
N MET A 36 -4.91 -3.75 11.35
CA MET A 36 -5.82 -3.44 12.46
C MET A 36 -6.52 -2.10 12.27
N THR A 37 -5.80 -1.10 11.78
CA THR A 37 -6.35 0.25 11.57
C THR A 37 -6.81 0.47 10.14
N GLN A 38 -6.52 -0.45 9.23
CA GLN A 38 -6.82 -0.32 7.79
C GLN A 38 -6.22 0.97 7.22
N LYS A 39 -4.95 1.19 7.53
CA LYS A 39 -4.21 2.36 7.05
C LYS A 39 -2.87 1.95 6.47
N MET A 40 -2.42 2.70 5.47
CA MET A 40 -1.14 2.50 4.82
C MET A 40 -0.30 3.75 4.93
N LEU A 41 0.91 3.61 5.48
CA LEU A 41 1.92 4.66 5.41
C LEU A 41 2.78 4.42 4.18
N LEU A 42 2.87 5.44 3.34
CA LEU A 42 3.65 5.36 2.10
C LEU A 42 4.70 6.47 2.09
N ASP A 43 5.97 6.07 2.05
CA ASP A 43 7.08 7.01 1.96
C ASP A 43 7.62 7.00 0.52
N ALA A 44 7.44 8.12 -0.16
CA ALA A 44 7.90 8.32 -1.52
C ALA A 44 8.06 9.82 -1.76
N GLU A 45 8.75 10.19 -2.83
CA GLU A 45 8.91 11.61 -3.17
C GLU A 45 7.57 12.26 -3.50
N ASP A 46 6.74 11.55 -4.25
CA ASP A 46 5.40 12.02 -4.60
C ASP A 46 4.41 10.85 -4.44
N PRO A 47 3.96 10.59 -3.20
CA PRO A 47 3.09 9.44 -2.94
C PRO A 47 1.81 9.44 -3.79
N ASP A 48 1.21 10.61 -3.99
CA ASP A 48 -0.06 10.69 -4.73
C ASP A 48 0.10 10.28 -6.19
N SER A 49 1.24 10.61 -6.80
CA SER A 49 1.45 10.31 -8.22
C SER A 49 1.62 8.82 -8.49
N ILE A 50 2.03 8.05 -7.48
CA ILE A 50 2.27 6.62 -7.65
C ILE A 50 1.16 5.75 -7.06
N LEU A 51 0.08 6.34 -6.56
CA LEU A 51 -1.01 5.58 -5.94
C LEU A 51 -1.60 4.53 -6.88
N LYS A 52 -1.78 4.85 -8.15
CA LYS A 52 -2.29 3.88 -9.13
C LYS A 52 -1.37 2.67 -9.26
N LYS A 53 -0.07 2.93 -9.27
CA LYS A 53 0.93 1.87 -9.37
C LYS A 53 0.95 1.02 -8.11
N VAL A 54 0.87 1.67 -6.95
CA VAL A 54 0.81 0.99 -5.65
C VAL A 54 -0.43 0.11 -5.57
N LEU A 55 -1.59 0.64 -5.95
CA LEU A 55 -2.84 -0.11 -5.95
C LEU A 55 -2.77 -1.31 -6.89
N LYS A 56 -2.25 -1.12 -8.09
CA LYS A 56 -2.10 -2.19 -9.06
C LYS A 56 -1.18 -3.30 -8.54
N THR A 57 -0.08 -2.92 -7.90
CA THR A 57 0.86 -3.87 -7.31
C THR A 57 0.20 -4.67 -6.19
N ALA A 58 -0.53 -4.01 -5.32
CA ALA A 58 -1.23 -4.66 -4.21
C ALA A 58 -2.31 -5.61 -4.73
N ARG A 59 -3.06 -5.22 -5.75
CA ARG A 59 -4.13 -6.05 -6.32
C ARG A 59 -3.63 -7.31 -7.03
N LYS A 60 -2.37 -7.36 -7.41
CA LYS A 60 -1.79 -8.60 -7.95
C LYS A 60 -1.73 -9.70 -6.89
N ILE A 61 -1.64 -9.30 -5.63
CA ILE A 61 -1.56 -10.23 -4.49
C ILE A 61 -2.93 -10.40 -3.87
N GLU A 62 -3.64 -9.30 -3.65
CA GLU A 62 -4.98 -9.28 -3.05
C GLU A 62 -5.91 -8.47 -3.96
N PRO A 63 -6.73 -9.14 -4.81
CA PRO A 63 -7.62 -8.43 -5.75
C PRO A 63 -8.63 -7.51 -5.07
N ASP A 64 -8.98 -7.79 -3.81
CA ASP A 64 -9.95 -6.99 -3.06
C ASP A 64 -9.32 -5.77 -2.37
N PHE A 65 -8.00 -5.62 -2.46
CA PHE A 65 -7.31 -4.47 -1.90
C PHE A 65 -7.77 -3.18 -2.56
N ASP A 66 -8.06 -2.17 -1.75
CA ASP A 66 -8.46 -0.86 -2.27
C ASP A 66 -7.85 0.26 -1.44
N ILE A 67 -7.69 1.41 -2.07
CA ILE A 67 -7.26 2.64 -1.41
C ILE A 67 -8.46 3.58 -1.42
N LEU A 68 -8.93 3.94 -0.23
CA LEU A 68 -10.19 4.67 -0.06
C LEU A 68 -10.05 6.19 -0.08
N ASP A 69 -8.83 6.71 0.06
CA ASP A 69 -8.57 8.16 0.02
C ASP A 69 -8.34 8.66 -1.38
#